data_35bebac276627d51182eb7f74c907e02
#
_entry.id   35bebac276627d51182eb7f74c907e02
#
_cell.length_a   1.000
_cell.length_b   1.000
_cell.length_c   1.000
_cell.angle_alpha   90.00
_cell.angle_beta   90.00
_cell.angle_gamma   90.00
#
_symmetry.space_group_name_H-M   'P 1'
#
loop_
_entity.id
_entity.type
_entity.pdbx_description
1 polymer ?
#
loop_
_entity_poly.entity_id
_entity_poly.type
_entity_poly.pdbx_seq_one_letter_code
_entity_poly.pdbx_strand_id
1 'polypeptide(L)'
;MKTAYTNMNIHFIMGDIPVHALNIIFERFTRPIPSHSHGNGCYEIHYIPEGYGTLQAEGRYYDIVPGTLFVTGPHVEHAQTPLLHDPMQEYCVYLKISGSPRTKKASCVMDAFIATPFWFGQDTQNIRALMEKLFSELKNRELGYQELVCLLLSQLLISVVRSFEQGSGSGGRRSDEALERNNLAVSTSVIIEEYFLYEYSTLSLQELAGRLKLSPRQTQRLLLEYYGKSFQQKKTEARMSAATILLADKARSISSIAEALGYCSSEHFSSAFRSYFHTSPTEYRKRFP
;
A
#
# COMPACT_ATOMS: atom_id res chain seq x y z
N MET A 1 0.97 -5.49 18.12
CA MET A 1 -0.29 -6.25 18.01
C MET A 1 -0.84 -6.01 16.60
N LYS A 2 -1.23 -7.07 15.89
CA LYS A 2 -1.79 -6.98 14.54
C LYS A 2 -3.09 -7.78 14.48
N THR A 3 -4.16 -7.19 13.99
CA THR A 3 -5.41 -7.85 13.63
C THR A 3 -5.62 -7.69 12.13
N ALA A 4 -5.76 -8.78 11.40
CA ALA A 4 -5.90 -8.74 9.95
C ALA A 4 -7.05 -9.65 9.49
N TYR A 5 -7.89 -9.11 8.65
CA TYR A 5 -8.93 -9.83 7.91
C TYR A 5 -8.54 -9.82 6.45
N THR A 6 -8.12 -11.00 5.96
CA THR A 6 -7.60 -11.19 4.60
C THR A 6 -8.46 -12.16 3.83
N ASN A 7 -8.38 -12.13 2.50
CA ASN A 7 -9.13 -13.03 1.60
C ASN A 7 -10.64 -13.03 1.88
N MET A 8 -11.19 -11.88 2.25
CA MET A 8 -12.62 -11.74 2.50
C MET A 8 -13.37 -11.70 1.17
N ASN A 9 -14.45 -12.47 1.11
CA ASN A 9 -15.37 -12.42 -0.03
C ASN A 9 -16.37 -11.25 0.14
N ILE A 10 -15.84 -10.04 0.36
CA ILE A 10 -16.63 -8.82 0.53
C ILE A 10 -16.51 -7.98 -0.72
N HIS A 11 -17.61 -7.87 -1.44
CA HIS A 11 -17.72 -7.05 -2.65
C HIS A 11 -19.06 -6.33 -2.67
N PHE A 12 -19.04 -5.11 -3.17
CA PHE A 12 -20.22 -4.26 -3.28
C PHE A 12 -20.11 -3.35 -4.50
N ILE A 13 -21.18 -2.67 -4.83
CA ILE A 13 -21.25 -1.75 -5.98
C ILE A 13 -21.52 -0.35 -5.45
N MET A 14 -20.71 0.62 -5.87
CA MET A 14 -20.96 2.05 -5.63
C MET A 14 -21.26 2.75 -6.96
N GLY A 15 -22.52 3.14 -7.13
CA GLY A 15 -23.03 3.55 -8.45
C GLY A 15 -23.06 2.36 -9.40
N ASP A 16 -22.18 2.35 -10.40
CA ASP A 16 -21.99 1.26 -11.35
C ASP A 16 -20.59 0.61 -11.23
N ILE A 17 -19.82 0.97 -10.21
CA ILE A 17 -18.43 0.55 -10.04
C ILE A 17 -18.32 -0.56 -9.00
N PRO A 18 -17.84 -1.77 -9.36
CA PRO A 18 -17.57 -2.84 -8.42
C PRO A 18 -16.35 -2.52 -7.54
N VAL A 19 -16.50 -2.71 -6.23
CA VAL A 19 -15.46 -2.57 -5.23
C VAL A 19 -15.32 -3.88 -4.45
N HIS A 20 -14.08 -4.34 -4.28
CA HIS A 20 -13.74 -5.53 -3.51
C HIS A 20 -12.82 -5.13 -2.34
N ALA A 21 -13.18 -5.54 -1.12
CA ALA A 21 -12.27 -5.43 0.01
C ALA A 21 -11.28 -6.60 -0.02
N LEU A 22 -9.99 -6.27 -0.14
CA LEU A 22 -8.89 -7.23 -0.18
C LEU A 22 -8.45 -7.61 1.22
N ASN A 23 -8.01 -6.59 1.97
CA ASN A 23 -7.55 -6.72 3.35
C ASN A 23 -8.10 -5.57 4.19
N ILE A 24 -8.42 -5.86 5.44
CA ILE A 24 -8.74 -4.86 6.46
C ILE A 24 -7.85 -5.17 7.67
N ILE A 25 -6.95 -4.25 8.01
CA ILE A 25 -5.86 -4.47 8.95
C ILE A 25 -5.89 -3.38 10.01
N PHE A 26 -5.65 -3.78 11.26
CA PHE A 26 -5.25 -2.89 12.34
C PHE A 26 -3.92 -3.35 12.89
N GLU A 27 -2.91 -2.47 12.88
CA GLU A 27 -1.57 -2.82 13.31
C GLU A 27 -0.91 -1.67 14.08
N ARG A 28 -0.12 -2.01 15.10
CA ARG A 28 0.85 -1.12 15.72
C ARG A 28 2.20 -1.36 15.07
N PHE A 29 2.77 -0.35 14.46
CA PHE A 29 4.03 -0.48 13.74
C PHE A 29 5.21 -0.60 14.70
N THR A 30 5.98 -1.67 14.58
CA THR A 30 7.24 -1.88 15.29
C THR A 30 8.46 -1.71 14.41
N ARG A 31 8.22 -1.52 13.10
CA ARG A 31 9.26 -1.36 12.07
C ARG A 31 8.70 -0.51 10.92
N PRO A 32 9.56 0.18 10.18
CA PRO A 32 9.15 0.88 8.97
C PRO A 32 8.57 -0.06 7.91
N ILE A 33 7.64 0.45 7.12
CA ILE A 33 7.17 -0.18 5.87
C ILE A 33 8.02 0.40 4.73
N PRO A 34 8.73 -0.45 3.97
CA PRO A 34 9.55 0.00 2.85
C PRO A 34 8.73 0.63 1.73
N SER A 35 9.37 1.45 0.90
CA SER A 35 8.72 2.04 -0.27
C SER A 35 8.19 0.96 -1.20
N HIS A 36 6.91 1.06 -1.51
CA HIS A 36 6.18 0.17 -2.40
C HIS A 36 5.08 0.94 -3.11
N SER A 37 4.46 0.31 -4.08
CA SER A 37 3.29 0.85 -4.79
C SER A 37 2.38 -0.28 -5.24
N HIS A 38 1.11 0.03 -5.38
CA HIS A 38 0.08 -0.94 -5.76
C HIS A 38 -0.18 -0.93 -7.27
N GLY A 39 -0.74 -2.04 -7.75
CA GLY A 39 -1.12 -2.20 -9.16
C GLY A 39 -2.42 -1.44 -9.52
N ASN A 40 -2.78 -1.52 -10.81
CA ASN A 40 -3.99 -0.87 -11.34
C ASN A 40 -5.25 -1.19 -10.53
N GLY A 41 -6.00 -0.14 -10.18
CA GLY A 41 -7.26 -0.23 -9.45
C GLY A 41 -7.14 -0.59 -7.96
N CYS A 42 -5.93 -0.71 -7.41
CA CYS A 42 -5.68 -0.99 -6.01
C CYS A 42 -5.50 0.30 -5.21
N TYR A 43 -6.22 0.42 -4.10
CA TYR A 43 -6.22 1.60 -3.22
C TYR A 43 -6.10 1.18 -1.78
N GLU A 44 -5.30 1.88 -1.00
CA GLU A 44 -5.29 1.78 0.46
C GLU A 44 -5.81 3.07 1.08
N ILE A 45 -6.66 2.90 2.09
CA ILE A 45 -7.15 3.96 2.96
C ILE A 45 -6.54 3.72 4.33
N HIS A 46 -5.73 4.67 4.78
CA HIS A 46 -4.99 4.61 6.04
C HIS A 46 -5.55 5.63 7.02
N TYR A 47 -5.87 5.20 8.22
CA TYR A 47 -6.28 6.05 9.32
C TYR A 47 -5.42 5.79 10.55
N ILE A 48 -4.85 6.84 11.12
CA ILE A 48 -3.96 6.77 12.29
C ILE A 48 -4.71 7.22 13.55
N PRO A 49 -5.20 6.30 14.40
CA PRO A 49 -5.88 6.67 15.64
C PRO A 49 -4.94 7.20 16.72
N GLU A 50 -3.70 6.70 16.77
CA GLU A 50 -2.73 6.98 17.86
C GLU A 50 -1.30 6.84 17.35
N GLY A 51 -0.36 7.52 18.05
CA GLY A 51 1.07 7.48 17.77
C GLY A 51 1.51 8.37 16.61
N TYR A 52 2.79 8.35 16.30
CA TYR A 52 3.44 9.28 15.38
C TYR A 52 4.35 8.55 14.39
N GLY A 53 4.62 9.19 13.28
CA GLY A 53 5.50 8.67 12.25
C GLY A 53 5.68 9.64 11.10
N THR A 54 6.21 9.15 10.00
CA THR A 54 6.41 9.90 8.75
C THR A 54 5.94 9.05 7.58
N LEU A 55 5.16 9.64 6.69
CA LEU A 55 4.85 9.10 5.38
C LEU A 55 5.77 9.75 4.35
N GLN A 56 6.46 8.96 3.54
CA GLN A 56 7.08 9.40 2.31
C GLN A 56 6.18 8.99 1.15
N ALA A 57 5.70 9.93 0.35
CA ALA A 57 4.89 9.67 -0.82
C ALA A 57 5.19 10.73 -1.90
N GLU A 58 5.21 10.31 -3.18
CA GLU A 58 5.46 11.20 -4.34
C GLU A 58 6.71 12.09 -4.18
N GLY A 59 7.77 11.57 -3.54
CA GLY A 59 9.01 12.29 -3.29
C GLY A 59 8.96 13.34 -2.18
N ARG A 60 7.86 13.41 -1.42
CA ARG A 60 7.67 14.34 -0.29
C ARG A 60 7.52 13.58 1.02
N TYR A 61 7.76 14.29 2.13
CA TYR A 61 7.57 13.78 3.48
C TYR A 61 6.39 14.48 4.13
N TYR A 62 5.59 13.70 4.86
CA TYR A 62 4.40 14.15 5.59
C TYR A 62 4.47 13.63 7.02
N ASP A 63 4.25 14.51 8.00
CA ASP A 63 4.23 14.12 9.41
C ASP A 63 2.91 13.42 9.73
N ILE A 64 3.01 12.19 10.23
CA ILE A 64 1.87 11.40 10.70
C ILE A 64 1.66 11.72 12.19
N VAL A 65 0.44 12.12 12.51
CA VAL A 65 -0.03 12.42 13.87
C VAL A 65 -1.39 11.75 14.10
N PRO A 66 -1.87 11.63 15.35
CA PRO A 66 -3.22 11.11 15.59
C PRO A 66 -4.30 11.86 14.80
N GLY A 67 -5.22 11.12 14.19
CA GLY A 67 -6.25 11.65 13.29
C GLY A 67 -5.80 11.81 11.84
N THR A 68 -4.56 11.51 11.50
CA THR A 68 -4.10 11.50 10.10
C THR A 68 -4.89 10.48 9.29
N LEU A 69 -5.39 10.94 8.15
CA LEU A 69 -6.03 10.15 7.11
C LEU A 69 -5.26 10.32 5.80
N PHE A 70 -4.94 9.23 5.11
CA PHE A 70 -4.38 9.34 3.77
C PHE A 70 -4.81 8.17 2.88
N VAL A 71 -4.72 8.38 1.57
CA VAL A 71 -5.06 7.40 0.54
C VAL A 71 -3.88 7.24 -0.39
N THR A 72 -3.53 5.99 -0.70
CA THR A 72 -2.54 5.64 -1.71
C THR A 72 -3.21 4.73 -2.74
N GLY A 73 -3.27 5.21 -3.97
CA GLY A 73 -3.87 4.52 -5.10
C GLY A 73 -2.84 3.91 -6.04
N PRO A 74 -3.26 3.53 -7.25
CA PRO A 74 -2.41 2.85 -8.21
C PRO A 74 -1.13 3.63 -8.52
N HIS A 75 0.01 2.93 -8.45
CA HIS A 75 1.36 3.43 -8.78
C HIS A 75 1.84 4.62 -7.92
N VAL A 76 1.19 4.91 -6.80
CA VAL A 76 1.69 5.87 -5.80
C VAL A 76 2.75 5.17 -4.96
N GLU A 77 4.02 5.56 -5.16
CA GLU A 77 5.12 5.08 -4.31
C GLU A 77 5.01 5.72 -2.92
N HIS A 78 4.99 4.90 -1.89
CA HIS A 78 4.89 5.35 -0.51
C HIS A 78 5.64 4.44 0.46
N ALA A 79 6.11 5.03 1.56
CA ALA A 79 6.80 4.36 2.67
C ALA A 79 6.37 5.00 3.99
N GLN A 80 6.29 4.19 5.03
CA GLN A 80 5.91 4.67 6.36
C GLN A 80 7.01 4.36 7.38
N THR A 81 7.36 5.33 8.20
CA THR A 81 8.35 5.16 9.26
C THR A 81 7.72 5.57 10.60
N PRO A 82 7.51 4.63 11.54
CA PRO A 82 6.98 4.94 12.86
C PRO A 82 8.02 5.66 13.72
N LEU A 83 7.56 6.52 14.61
CA LEU A 83 8.41 7.10 15.65
C LEU A 83 8.71 6.03 16.71
N LEU A 84 9.99 5.77 17.02
CA LEU A 84 10.40 4.60 17.82
C LEU A 84 9.82 4.56 19.24
N HIS A 85 9.68 5.71 19.91
CA HIS A 85 9.21 5.77 21.30
C HIS A 85 7.69 5.96 21.43
N ASP A 86 7.02 6.34 20.34
CA ASP A 86 5.55 6.42 20.26
C ASP A 86 5.07 6.02 18.87
N PRO A 87 5.20 4.73 18.52
CA PRO A 87 4.93 4.27 17.17
C PRO A 87 3.44 4.30 16.85
N MET A 88 3.14 4.79 15.65
CA MET A 88 1.77 4.88 15.15
C MET A 88 1.05 3.54 15.14
N GLN A 89 -0.24 3.59 15.43
CA GLN A 89 -1.21 2.55 15.14
C GLN A 89 -1.96 2.94 13.87
N GLU A 90 -2.36 1.96 13.10
CA GLU A 90 -3.01 2.21 11.80
C GLU A 90 -4.16 1.25 11.58
N TYR A 91 -5.28 1.80 11.13
CA TYR A 91 -6.31 1.08 10.39
C TYR A 91 -6.01 1.23 8.89
N CYS A 92 -5.86 0.12 8.19
CA CYS A 92 -5.69 0.09 6.74
C CYS A 92 -6.82 -0.71 6.09
N VAL A 93 -7.47 -0.14 5.10
CA VAL A 93 -8.46 -0.80 4.26
C VAL A 93 -7.94 -0.84 2.84
N TYR A 94 -7.60 -2.04 2.36
CA TYR A 94 -7.09 -2.28 1.02
C TYR A 94 -8.21 -2.73 0.10
N LEU A 95 -8.46 -1.95 -0.94
CA LEU A 95 -9.57 -2.13 -1.88
C LEU A 95 -9.07 -2.37 -3.30
N LYS A 96 -9.83 -3.18 -4.04
CA LYS A 96 -9.74 -3.29 -5.49
C LYS A 96 -10.98 -2.68 -6.12
N ILE A 97 -10.77 -1.67 -6.96
CA ILE A 97 -11.80 -1.04 -7.77
C ILE A 97 -11.68 -1.58 -9.20
N SER A 98 -12.74 -2.15 -9.73
CA SER A 98 -12.76 -2.82 -11.02
C SER A 98 -13.66 -2.08 -12.00
N GLY A 99 -13.08 -1.65 -13.13
CA GLY A 99 -13.79 -0.95 -14.20
C GLY A 99 -13.68 0.56 -14.14
N SER A 100 -14.00 1.19 -15.23
CA SER A 100 -14.22 2.63 -15.36
C SER A 100 -15.73 2.91 -15.35
N PRO A 101 -16.16 4.14 -15.02
CA PRO A 101 -17.56 4.53 -15.13
C PRO A 101 -18.09 4.23 -16.53
N ARG A 102 -19.09 3.34 -16.63
CA ARG A 102 -19.63 2.90 -17.92
C ARG A 102 -20.76 3.78 -18.45
N THR A 103 -21.30 4.67 -17.62
CA THR A 103 -22.46 5.49 -17.98
C THR A 103 -22.34 6.91 -17.45
N LYS A 104 -23.05 7.87 -18.07
CA LYS A 104 -23.18 9.25 -17.57
C LYS A 104 -23.87 9.37 -16.19
N LYS A 105 -24.22 8.25 -15.55
CA LYS A 105 -24.76 8.17 -14.19
C LYS A 105 -23.69 7.68 -13.19
N ALA A 106 -22.42 7.91 -13.46
CA ALA A 106 -21.34 7.59 -12.55
C ALA A 106 -21.59 8.20 -11.15
N SER A 107 -21.19 7.49 -10.12
CA SER A 107 -21.24 8.01 -8.75
C SER A 107 -20.20 9.13 -8.64
N CYS A 108 -20.63 10.36 -8.40
CA CYS A 108 -19.73 11.50 -8.20
C CYS A 108 -18.68 11.23 -7.10
N VAL A 109 -19.01 10.37 -6.12
CA VAL A 109 -18.09 9.95 -5.07
C VAL A 109 -16.98 9.06 -5.65
N MET A 110 -17.32 8.07 -6.48
CA MET A 110 -16.32 7.17 -7.06
C MET A 110 -15.45 7.88 -8.09
N ASP A 111 -16.01 8.80 -8.87
CA ASP A 111 -15.25 9.61 -9.80
C ASP A 111 -14.22 10.50 -9.06
N ALA A 112 -14.64 11.15 -7.97
CA ALA A 112 -13.76 11.97 -7.14
C ALA A 112 -12.67 11.10 -6.45
N PHE A 113 -13.03 9.91 -5.95
CA PHE A 113 -12.09 8.99 -5.31
C PHE A 113 -11.03 8.51 -6.30
N ILE A 114 -11.46 8.03 -7.47
CA ILE A 114 -10.57 7.51 -8.52
C ILE A 114 -9.66 8.59 -9.09
N ALA A 115 -10.20 9.82 -9.28
CA ALA A 115 -9.42 10.97 -9.78
C ALA A 115 -8.37 11.49 -8.76
N THR A 116 -8.40 11.01 -7.51
CA THR A 116 -7.48 11.44 -6.44
C THR A 116 -6.68 10.25 -5.92
N PRO A 117 -5.70 9.72 -6.68
CA PRO A 117 -4.96 8.53 -6.31
C PRO A 117 -4.07 8.72 -5.08
N PHE A 118 -3.71 9.95 -4.74
CA PHE A 118 -3.02 10.30 -3.51
C PHE A 118 -3.68 11.49 -2.83
N TRP A 119 -3.94 11.35 -1.53
CA TRP A 119 -4.39 12.43 -0.66
C TRP A 119 -3.86 12.21 0.76
N PHE A 120 -3.51 13.29 1.43
CA PHE A 120 -3.03 13.29 2.81
C PHE A 120 -3.65 14.47 3.56
N GLY A 121 -4.20 14.22 4.74
CA GLY A 121 -4.81 15.27 5.58
C GLY A 121 -5.26 14.75 6.93
N GLN A 122 -6.13 15.51 7.59
CA GLN A 122 -6.74 15.17 8.88
C GLN A 122 -8.18 14.69 8.71
N ASP A 123 -8.61 13.79 9.56
CA ASP A 123 -10.00 13.31 9.61
C ASP A 123 -10.96 14.42 10.02
N THR A 124 -11.90 14.73 9.14
CA THR A 124 -13.00 15.69 9.37
C THR A 124 -14.37 15.00 9.43
N GLN A 125 -14.43 13.68 9.28
CA GLN A 125 -15.64 12.89 9.09
C GLN A 125 -15.85 11.81 10.17
N ASN A 126 -15.09 11.88 11.29
CA ASN A 126 -15.14 10.88 12.36
C ASN A 126 -14.89 9.44 11.87
N ILE A 127 -13.86 9.27 11.04
CA ILE A 127 -13.48 7.98 10.45
C ILE A 127 -13.05 6.99 11.53
N ARG A 128 -12.50 7.46 12.66
CA ARG A 128 -12.15 6.60 13.80
C ARG A 128 -13.34 5.72 14.22
N ALA A 129 -14.49 6.31 14.50
CA ALA A 129 -15.67 5.56 14.95
C ALA A 129 -16.16 4.55 13.89
N LEU A 130 -16.03 4.94 12.61
CA LEU A 130 -16.39 4.07 11.49
C LEU A 130 -15.46 2.84 11.39
N MET A 131 -14.13 3.04 11.54
CA MET A 131 -13.16 1.94 11.57
C MET A 131 -13.37 1.02 12.77
N GLU A 132 -13.58 1.57 13.96
CA GLU A 132 -13.87 0.78 15.16
C GLU A 132 -15.13 -0.09 14.99
N LYS A 133 -16.20 0.47 14.41
CA LYS A 133 -17.43 -0.26 14.09
C LYS A 133 -17.18 -1.36 13.04
N LEU A 134 -16.43 -1.06 11.98
CA LEU A 134 -16.07 -2.03 10.94
C LEU A 134 -15.32 -3.23 11.54
N PHE A 135 -14.35 -2.97 12.43
CA PHE A 135 -13.60 -4.04 13.11
C PHE A 135 -14.45 -4.84 14.09
N SER A 136 -15.42 -4.19 14.75
CA SER A 136 -16.38 -4.88 15.63
C SER A 136 -17.24 -5.88 14.84
N GLU A 137 -17.78 -5.48 13.68
CA GLU A 137 -18.57 -6.36 12.82
C GLU A 137 -17.75 -7.54 12.28
N LEU A 138 -16.53 -7.28 11.83
CA LEU A 138 -15.63 -8.33 11.34
C LEU A 138 -15.20 -9.32 12.41
N LYS A 139 -15.15 -8.89 13.67
CA LYS A 139 -14.82 -9.73 14.81
C LYS A 139 -16.02 -10.58 15.25
N ASN A 140 -17.19 -9.98 15.39
CA ASN A 140 -18.37 -10.62 16.00
C ASN A 140 -19.12 -11.50 14.99
N ARG A 141 -19.17 -11.09 13.72
CA ARG A 141 -19.82 -11.80 12.59
C ARG A 141 -21.26 -12.22 12.90
N GLU A 142 -22.03 -11.29 13.44
CA GLU A 142 -23.45 -11.52 13.68
C GLU A 142 -24.25 -11.67 12.38
N LEU A 143 -25.51 -12.06 12.47
CA LEU A 143 -26.39 -12.17 11.30
C LEU A 143 -26.42 -10.86 10.51
N GLY A 144 -26.11 -10.91 9.20
CA GLY A 144 -26.05 -9.73 8.32
C GLY A 144 -24.73 -8.95 8.38
N TYR A 145 -23.66 -9.49 9.03
CA TYR A 145 -22.39 -8.78 9.15
C TYR A 145 -21.77 -8.43 7.79
N GLN A 146 -21.90 -9.27 6.77
CA GLN A 146 -21.34 -9.00 5.44
C GLN A 146 -22.00 -7.79 4.78
N GLU A 147 -23.31 -7.72 4.85
CA GLU A 147 -24.12 -6.59 4.36
C GLU A 147 -23.74 -5.31 5.11
N LEU A 148 -23.63 -5.39 6.43
CA LEU A 148 -23.26 -4.24 7.25
C LEU A 148 -21.83 -3.78 6.98
N VAL A 149 -20.88 -4.70 6.78
CA VAL A 149 -19.50 -4.37 6.37
C VAL A 149 -19.50 -3.67 5.01
N CYS A 150 -20.28 -4.12 4.03
CA CYS A 150 -20.41 -3.44 2.73
C CYS A 150 -20.94 -2.01 2.87
N LEU A 151 -21.95 -1.80 3.74
CA LEU A 151 -22.49 -0.46 4.02
C LEU A 151 -21.47 0.43 4.73
N LEU A 152 -20.71 -0.09 5.69
CA LEU A 152 -19.65 0.64 6.40
C LEU A 152 -18.50 1.02 5.46
N LEU A 153 -18.09 0.14 4.56
CA LEU A 153 -17.09 0.43 3.54
C LEU A 153 -17.58 1.48 2.52
N SER A 154 -18.86 1.42 2.15
CA SER A 154 -19.48 2.45 1.30
C SER A 154 -19.51 3.81 2.00
N GLN A 155 -19.86 3.84 3.29
CA GLN A 155 -19.81 5.05 4.10
C GLN A 155 -18.38 5.58 4.23
N LEU A 156 -17.39 4.69 4.42
CA LEU A 156 -15.97 5.05 4.48
C LEU A 156 -15.52 5.78 3.21
N LEU A 157 -15.82 5.24 2.03
CA LEU A 157 -15.48 5.88 0.76
C LEU A 157 -16.12 7.27 0.61
N ILE A 158 -17.38 7.43 1.01
CA ILE A 158 -18.07 8.73 1.03
C ILE A 158 -17.36 9.70 1.99
N SER A 159 -17.04 9.25 3.19
CA SER A 159 -16.38 10.07 4.22
C SER A 159 -14.97 10.50 3.80
N VAL A 160 -14.22 9.61 3.18
CA VAL A 160 -12.89 9.91 2.62
C VAL A 160 -12.98 11.00 1.55
N VAL A 161 -13.90 10.87 0.59
CA VAL A 161 -14.08 11.89 -0.47
C VAL A 161 -14.51 13.23 0.11
N ARG A 162 -15.39 13.25 1.11
CA ARG A 162 -15.75 14.50 1.83
C ARG A 162 -14.56 15.14 2.52
N SER A 163 -13.62 14.33 3.06
CA SER A 163 -12.37 14.85 3.62
C SER A 163 -11.48 15.50 2.55
N PHE A 164 -11.49 14.98 1.29
CA PHE A 164 -10.75 15.61 0.18
C PHE A 164 -11.26 17.02 -0.13
N GLU A 165 -12.58 17.25 -0.03
CA GLU A 165 -13.20 18.52 -0.37
C GLU A 165 -13.10 19.56 0.75
N GLN A 166 -13.09 19.12 2.03
CA GLN A 166 -13.11 20.00 3.20
C GLN A 166 -11.72 20.34 3.73
N GLY A 167 -10.71 19.52 3.42
CA GLY A 167 -9.36 19.67 3.95
C GLY A 167 -8.47 20.49 3.04
N SER A 168 -7.59 21.30 3.64
CA SER A 168 -6.40 21.88 2.98
C SER A 168 -5.33 20.81 2.71
N GLY A 169 -5.76 19.58 2.38
CA GLY A 169 -4.88 18.46 2.09
C GLY A 169 -4.12 18.64 0.78
N SER A 170 -2.90 18.09 0.70
CA SER A 170 -2.16 18.02 -0.55
C SER A 170 -2.57 16.75 -1.32
N GLY A 171 -3.18 16.91 -2.46
CA GLY A 171 -3.58 15.80 -3.33
C GLY A 171 -3.38 16.15 -4.81
N GLY A 172 -2.92 15.18 -5.60
CA GLY A 172 -2.78 15.32 -7.06
C GLY A 172 -3.97 14.70 -7.79
N ARG A 173 -4.70 15.48 -8.59
CA ARG A 173 -5.68 14.94 -9.54
C ARG A 173 -4.94 14.47 -10.80
N ARG A 174 -5.14 13.24 -11.21
CA ARG A 174 -4.68 12.72 -12.51
C ARG A 174 -5.82 12.74 -13.51
N SER A 175 -5.51 13.07 -14.78
CA SER A 175 -6.43 12.99 -15.91
C SER A 175 -6.74 11.55 -16.31
N ASP A 176 -7.94 11.31 -16.83
CA ASP A 176 -8.65 10.03 -17.06
C ASP A 176 -7.99 8.94 -17.93
N GLU A 177 -6.78 9.11 -18.44
CA GLU A 177 -6.23 8.20 -19.46
C GLU A 177 -5.67 6.85 -18.95
N ALA A 178 -5.61 6.62 -17.65
CA ALA A 178 -4.92 5.44 -17.07
C ALA A 178 -5.83 4.25 -16.70
N LEU A 179 -7.16 4.37 -16.79
CA LEU A 179 -8.11 3.40 -16.19
C LEU A 179 -8.52 2.23 -17.10
N GLU A 180 -8.11 2.22 -18.35
CA GLU A 180 -8.70 1.30 -19.35
C GLU A 180 -7.99 -0.03 -19.57
N ARG A 181 -7.11 -0.56 -18.75
CA ARG A 181 -6.54 -1.90 -19.04
C ARG A 181 -6.38 -2.80 -17.83
N ASN A 182 -7.09 -3.92 -17.89
CA ASN A 182 -6.86 -5.22 -17.28
C ASN A 182 -7.08 -5.38 -15.77
N ASN A 183 -8.21 -6.02 -15.45
CA ASN A 183 -8.53 -6.53 -14.11
C ASN A 183 -7.74 -7.81 -13.81
N LEU A 184 -6.71 -7.71 -12.99
CA LEU A 184 -6.13 -8.88 -12.34
C LEU A 184 -7.13 -9.46 -11.33
N ALA A 185 -7.22 -10.79 -11.22
CA ALA A 185 -8.00 -11.38 -10.13
C ALA A 185 -7.49 -10.84 -8.79
N VAL A 186 -8.42 -10.47 -7.91
CA VAL A 186 -8.18 -9.84 -6.61
C VAL A 186 -7.08 -10.54 -5.81
N SER A 187 -7.14 -11.88 -5.72
CA SER A 187 -6.15 -12.71 -5.03
C SER A 187 -4.74 -12.61 -5.63
N THR A 188 -4.63 -12.41 -6.94
CA THR A 188 -3.34 -12.36 -7.64
C THR A 188 -2.56 -11.08 -7.31
N SER A 189 -3.23 -9.92 -7.23
CA SER A 189 -2.58 -8.67 -6.84
C SER A 189 -2.00 -8.75 -5.42
N VAL A 190 -2.79 -9.25 -4.46
CA VAL A 190 -2.36 -9.41 -3.07
C VAL A 190 -1.14 -10.33 -2.97
N ILE A 191 -1.19 -11.50 -3.63
CA ILE A 191 -0.06 -12.45 -3.61
C ILE A 191 1.22 -11.79 -4.14
N ILE A 192 1.14 -11.03 -5.24
CA ILE A 192 2.30 -10.37 -5.83
C ILE A 192 2.86 -9.32 -4.87
N GLU A 193 2.02 -8.47 -4.32
CA GLU A 193 2.46 -7.35 -3.48
C GLU A 193 3.04 -7.83 -2.16
N GLU A 194 2.37 -8.76 -1.46
CA GLU A 194 2.90 -9.38 -0.25
C GLU A 194 4.25 -10.09 -0.50
N TYR A 195 4.39 -10.77 -1.63
CA TYR A 195 5.62 -11.46 -1.99
C TYR A 195 6.81 -10.51 -2.11
N PHE A 196 6.65 -9.39 -2.82
CA PHE A 196 7.72 -8.41 -2.95
C PHE A 196 7.96 -7.59 -1.68
N LEU A 197 6.92 -7.34 -0.88
CA LEU A 197 7.03 -6.54 0.33
C LEU A 197 7.72 -7.29 1.48
N TYR A 198 7.40 -8.58 1.66
CA TYR A 198 7.84 -9.31 2.85
C TYR A 198 8.96 -10.33 2.59
N GLU A 199 9.12 -10.81 1.36
CA GLU A 199 10.06 -11.88 1.04
C GLU A 199 11.24 -11.42 0.17
N TYR A 200 11.57 -10.14 0.21
CA TYR A 200 12.58 -9.49 -0.64
C TYR A 200 13.97 -10.18 -0.63
N SER A 201 14.34 -10.91 0.41
CA SER A 201 15.64 -11.61 0.50
C SER A 201 15.70 -12.87 -0.38
N THR A 202 14.59 -13.60 -0.50
CA THR A 202 14.52 -14.93 -1.13
C THR A 202 13.78 -14.94 -2.48
N LEU A 203 13.35 -13.79 -3.00
CA LEU A 203 12.54 -13.65 -4.21
C LEU A 203 13.04 -14.51 -5.40
N SER A 204 12.15 -15.36 -5.91
CA SER A 204 12.37 -16.16 -7.12
C SER A 204 11.14 -16.12 -8.03
N LEU A 205 11.37 -16.02 -9.35
CA LEU A 205 10.28 -16.00 -10.32
C LEU A 205 9.51 -17.32 -10.33
N GLN A 206 10.19 -18.44 -10.13
CA GLN A 206 9.60 -19.77 -10.08
C GLN A 206 8.65 -19.92 -8.90
N GLU A 207 9.05 -19.41 -7.73
CA GLU A 207 8.22 -19.48 -6.54
C GLU A 207 6.97 -18.60 -6.67
N LEU A 208 7.13 -17.35 -7.13
CA LEU A 208 5.98 -16.48 -7.40
C LEU A 208 5.03 -17.12 -8.42
N ALA A 209 5.56 -17.70 -9.50
CA ALA A 209 4.78 -18.40 -10.51
C ALA A 209 3.99 -19.56 -9.91
N GLY A 210 4.62 -20.34 -9.03
CA GLY A 210 3.95 -21.44 -8.29
C GLY A 210 2.80 -20.96 -7.42
N ARG A 211 2.98 -19.87 -6.67
CA ARG A 211 1.91 -19.24 -5.84
C ARG A 211 0.75 -18.73 -6.68
N LEU A 212 1.04 -18.20 -7.85
CA LEU A 212 0.05 -17.70 -8.81
C LEU A 212 -0.60 -18.81 -9.65
N LYS A 213 -0.10 -20.04 -9.57
CA LYS A 213 -0.49 -21.17 -10.43
C LYS A 213 -0.32 -20.86 -11.92
N LEU A 214 0.73 -20.12 -12.26
CA LEU A 214 1.10 -19.70 -13.60
C LEU A 214 2.49 -20.24 -13.98
N SER A 215 2.79 -20.27 -15.29
CA SER A 215 4.17 -20.47 -15.73
C SER A 215 5.03 -19.22 -15.47
N PRO A 216 6.37 -19.35 -15.32
CA PRO A 216 7.26 -18.19 -15.16
C PRO A 216 7.10 -17.14 -16.29
N ARG A 217 6.88 -17.59 -17.53
CA ARG A 217 6.64 -16.69 -18.67
C ARG A 217 5.35 -15.91 -18.55
N GLN A 218 4.26 -16.56 -18.10
CA GLN A 218 2.98 -15.89 -17.85
C GLN A 218 3.10 -14.88 -16.70
N THR A 219 3.79 -15.27 -15.61
CA THR A 219 4.07 -14.39 -14.46
C THR A 219 4.86 -13.16 -14.89
N GLN A 220 5.91 -13.33 -15.70
CA GLN A 220 6.71 -12.22 -16.22
C GLN A 220 5.86 -11.25 -17.07
N ARG A 221 5.00 -11.78 -17.97
CA ARG A 221 4.09 -10.99 -18.79
C ARG A 221 3.10 -10.22 -17.93
N LEU A 222 2.55 -10.88 -16.92
CA LEU A 222 1.62 -10.29 -15.97
C LEU A 222 2.25 -9.13 -15.19
N LEU A 223 3.48 -9.27 -14.70
CA LEU A 223 4.19 -8.20 -14.01
C LEU A 223 4.42 -6.98 -14.94
N LEU A 224 4.82 -7.20 -16.19
CA LEU A 224 4.99 -6.13 -17.17
C LEU A 224 3.67 -5.42 -17.48
N GLU A 225 2.59 -6.18 -17.61
CA GLU A 225 1.27 -5.66 -17.96
C GLU A 225 0.65 -4.81 -16.83
N TYR A 226 0.79 -5.24 -15.56
CA TYR A 226 0.12 -4.61 -14.41
C TYR A 226 0.98 -3.60 -13.66
N TYR A 227 2.30 -3.81 -13.63
CA TYR A 227 3.23 -2.97 -12.89
C TYR A 227 4.20 -2.21 -13.80
N GLY A 228 4.18 -2.47 -15.11
CA GLY A 228 5.13 -1.88 -16.05
C GLY A 228 6.59 -2.30 -15.81
N LYS A 229 6.83 -3.30 -14.95
CA LYS A 229 8.15 -3.70 -14.45
C LYS A 229 8.37 -5.20 -14.63
N SER A 230 9.58 -5.60 -14.99
CA SER A 230 9.98 -7.00 -14.98
C SER A 230 10.12 -7.53 -13.54
N PHE A 231 10.11 -8.85 -13.37
CA PHE A 231 10.39 -9.47 -12.07
C PHE A 231 11.70 -8.97 -11.46
N GLN A 232 12.75 -8.86 -12.27
CA GLN A 232 14.06 -8.41 -11.79
C GLN A 232 14.05 -6.95 -11.33
N GLN A 233 13.32 -6.08 -12.04
CA GLN A 233 13.13 -4.68 -11.62
C GLN A 233 12.37 -4.59 -10.29
N LYS A 234 11.25 -5.31 -10.16
CA LYS A 234 10.48 -5.39 -8.90
C LYS A 234 11.31 -5.95 -7.75
N LYS A 235 12.12 -7.00 -8.01
CA LYS A 235 13.04 -7.58 -7.02
C LYS A 235 14.09 -6.58 -6.55
N THR A 236 14.71 -5.86 -7.48
CA THR A 236 15.69 -4.81 -7.16
C THR A 236 15.04 -3.70 -6.34
N GLU A 237 13.88 -3.21 -6.74
CA GLU A 237 13.10 -2.20 -6.04
C GLU A 237 12.79 -2.64 -4.60
N ALA A 238 12.24 -3.83 -4.39
CA ALA A 238 11.92 -4.37 -3.08
C ALA A 238 13.16 -4.46 -2.16
N ARG A 239 14.29 -4.94 -2.69
CA ARG A 239 15.55 -5.01 -1.96
C ARG A 239 16.13 -3.63 -1.63
N MET A 240 16.07 -2.69 -2.56
CA MET A 240 16.54 -1.32 -2.35
C MET A 240 15.68 -0.58 -1.33
N SER A 241 14.36 -0.75 -1.38
CA SER A 241 13.45 -0.22 -0.36
C SER A 241 13.77 -0.78 1.04
N ALA A 242 13.91 -2.10 1.17
CA ALA A 242 14.31 -2.70 2.44
C ALA A 242 15.70 -2.23 2.91
N ALA A 243 16.64 -1.98 1.97
CA ALA A 243 17.98 -1.48 2.28
C ALA A 243 17.94 -0.13 2.98
N THR A 244 17.08 0.80 2.55
CA THR A 244 16.99 2.14 3.17
C THR A 244 16.62 2.05 4.64
N ILE A 245 15.72 1.14 4.99
CA ILE A 245 15.29 0.89 6.37
C ILE A 245 16.44 0.29 7.20
N LEU A 246 17.07 -0.76 6.66
CA LEU A 246 18.17 -1.44 7.37
C LEU A 246 19.38 -0.53 7.56
N LEU A 247 19.61 0.42 6.64
CA LEU A 247 20.70 1.40 6.75
C LEU A 247 20.44 2.46 7.82
N ALA A 248 19.19 2.74 8.20
CA ALA A 248 18.88 3.63 9.32
C ALA A 248 19.32 3.07 10.68
N ASP A 249 19.41 1.74 10.81
CA ASP A 249 20.00 1.09 11.99
C ASP A 249 21.53 1.17 11.94
N LYS A 250 22.11 2.12 12.70
CA LYS A 250 23.57 2.35 12.76
C LYS A 250 24.34 1.18 13.36
N ALA A 251 23.70 0.31 14.14
CA ALA A 251 24.32 -0.88 14.75
C ALA A 251 24.61 -1.99 13.73
N ARG A 252 23.91 -2.01 12.59
CA ARG A 252 24.10 -3.03 11.56
C ARG A 252 25.28 -2.73 10.65
N SER A 253 26.14 -3.73 10.40
CA SER A 253 27.19 -3.62 9.39
C SER A 253 26.62 -3.66 7.96
N ILE A 254 27.34 -3.08 6.99
CA ILE A 254 26.95 -3.15 5.57
C ILE A 254 26.90 -4.61 5.09
N SER A 255 27.80 -5.45 5.58
CA SER A 255 27.82 -6.90 5.26
C SER A 255 26.58 -7.62 5.78
N SER A 256 26.17 -7.34 7.04
CA SER A 256 24.97 -7.96 7.60
C SER A 256 23.68 -7.48 6.89
N ILE A 257 23.67 -6.26 6.39
CA ILE A 257 22.56 -5.73 5.57
C ILE A 257 22.54 -6.44 4.21
N ALA A 258 23.68 -6.59 3.56
CA ALA A 258 23.79 -7.30 2.28
C ALA A 258 23.23 -8.74 2.39
N GLU A 259 23.61 -9.46 3.44
CA GLU A 259 23.12 -10.81 3.75
C GLU A 259 21.61 -10.81 3.98
N ALA A 260 21.09 -9.90 4.83
CA ALA A 260 19.66 -9.77 5.13
C ALA A 260 18.82 -9.46 3.89
N LEU A 261 19.39 -8.81 2.88
CA LEU A 261 18.76 -8.50 1.59
C LEU A 261 18.93 -9.61 0.55
N GLY A 262 19.66 -10.70 0.87
CA GLY A 262 19.89 -11.82 -0.02
C GLY A 262 20.92 -11.52 -1.13
N TYR A 263 21.93 -10.69 -0.85
CA TYR A 263 23.09 -10.49 -1.72
C TYR A 263 24.23 -11.44 -1.32
N CYS A 264 24.98 -11.91 -2.32
CA CYS A 264 26.09 -12.84 -2.10
C CYS A 264 27.29 -12.17 -1.41
N SER A 265 27.45 -10.84 -1.53
CA SER A 265 28.52 -10.06 -0.89
C SER A 265 28.14 -8.61 -0.68
N SER A 266 28.85 -7.95 0.23
CA SER A 266 28.70 -6.50 0.51
C SER A 266 29.07 -5.63 -0.70
N GLU A 267 30.01 -6.08 -1.53
CA GLU A 267 30.43 -5.39 -2.76
C GLU A 267 29.31 -5.42 -3.80
N HIS A 268 28.68 -6.58 -3.98
CA HIS A 268 27.56 -6.72 -4.90
C HIS A 268 26.36 -5.88 -4.47
N PHE A 269 26.02 -5.87 -3.18
CA PHE A 269 25.01 -4.99 -2.61
C PHE A 269 25.36 -3.51 -2.84
N SER A 270 26.60 -3.09 -2.49
CA SER A 270 27.03 -1.71 -2.61
C SER A 270 27.00 -1.20 -4.06
N SER A 271 27.37 -2.07 -5.02
CA SER A 271 27.29 -1.77 -6.44
C SER A 271 25.84 -1.58 -6.90
N ALA A 272 24.94 -2.50 -6.52
CA ALA A 272 23.51 -2.40 -6.84
C ALA A 272 22.86 -1.17 -6.21
N PHE A 273 23.19 -0.88 -4.95
CA PHE A 273 22.70 0.29 -4.22
C PHE A 273 23.15 1.60 -4.88
N ARG A 274 24.44 1.70 -5.25
CA ARG A 274 24.97 2.88 -5.96
C ARG A 274 24.34 3.07 -7.33
N SER A 275 24.10 1.99 -8.05
CA SER A 275 23.41 2.05 -9.35
C SER A 275 21.97 2.57 -9.21
N TYR A 276 21.28 2.24 -8.12
CA TYR A 276 19.89 2.60 -7.89
C TYR A 276 19.72 4.01 -7.28
N PHE A 277 20.51 4.35 -6.25
CA PHE A 277 20.39 5.61 -5.50
C PHE A 277 21.47 6.66 -5.85
N HIS A 278 22.39 6.36 -6.78
CA HIS A 278 23.51 7.23 -7.17
C HIS A 278 24.42 7.66 -6.00
N THR A 279 24.40 6.90 -4.90
CA THR A 279 25.23 7.12 -3.71
C THR A 279 25.57 5.79 -3.05
N SER A 280 26.69 5.71 -2.29
CA SER A 280 27.04 4.47 -1.60
C SER A 280 26.15 4.22 -0.36
N PRO A 281 25.97 2.96 0.08
CA PRO A 281 25.23 2.65 1.32
C PRO A 281 25.77 3.39 2.53
N THR A 282 27.10 3.52 2.63
CA THR A 282 27.78 4.22 3.74
C THR A 282 27.52 5.73 3.73
N GLU A 283 27.52 6.36 2.55
CA GLU A 283 27.20 7.78 2.41
C GLU A 283 25.71 8.03 2.64
N TYR A 284 24.85 7.15 2.16
CA TYR A 284 23.41 7.21 2.39
C TYR A 284 23.08 7.16 3.88
N ARG A 285 23.71 6.23 4.64
CA ARG A 285 23.57 6.11 6.10
C ARG A 285 23.92 7.41 6.86
N LYS A 286 24.92 8.16 6.42
CA LYS A 286 25.33 9.43 7.07
C LYS A 286 24.25 10.52 6.99
N ARG A 287 23.29 10.40 6.09
CA ARG A 287 22.18 11.37 5.92
C ARG A 287 21.08 11.19 6.98
N PHE A 288 21.08 10.07 7.70
CA PHE A 288 20.16 9.86 8.82
C PHE A 288 20.80 10.36 10.11
N PRO A 289 20.10 11.20 10.87
CA PRO A 289 20.59 11.75 12.15
C PRO A 289 20.85 10.70 13.22
#